data_d28319226dee711dcf0bf9d4241c9c85
#
_entry.id   d28319226dee711dcf0bf9d4241c9c85
#
_cell.length_a   1.000
_cell.length_b   1.000
_cell.length_c   1.000
_cell.angle_alpha   90.00
_cell.angle_beta   90.00
_cell.angle_gamma   90.00
#
_symmetry.space_group_name_H-M   'P 1'
#
loop_
_entity.id
_entity.type
_entity.pdbx_description
1 polymer ?
#
loop_
_entity_poly.entity_id
_entity_poly.type
_entity_poly.pdbx_seq_one_letter_code
_entity_poly.pdbx_strand_id
1 'polypeptide(L)'
;MSSKKFSIFFIFLIIFQNTIEIDYQAESLRVHLRYKGKLEVISKVKIEDKDDLSIAYTPGVAEPCQKIAKDKEKAFRYTIKGHTVAVVTDGSSVLGLGDIGPEAAMPVMEGKSILFKEFGGVDAFPICLDTKDPEEIIKTVKYIAPTFGGINLEDISSPRCFEIEERLIEELNIPVFHDDQHGTSIVVTAGIINALKIVKKEWKDLKIVVAGAGAAGLSVVRLLLNFEPYDIILTNRKGAVYEGRPDLNPIVAKMAKITNKEKKEGTLADVLVGADIFIGVSGANLVTSKMIETMNEDPIVFALANPIPEIMPEEAFKGGARIVATGRSDFPNQINNLLAYPGIFRGALMVRSTKIVDDMKVAAAKGLASLVSDRELNEKLIIPNVFDKRCAKVIAEEVSNVAESLGLAQNPGNREW
;
A
#
# COMPACT_ATOMS: atom_id res chain seq x y z
N MET A 1 -48.24 9.77 65.89
CA MET A 1 -47.46 8.59 65.51
C MET A 1 -47.03 8.79 64.05
N SER A 2 -45.78 9.12 63.87
CA SER A 2 -45.22 9.65 62.63
C SER A 2 -44.64 8.54 61.79
N SER A 3 -45.13 8.39 60.54
CA SER A 3 -44.52 7.53 59.52
C SER A 3 -43.47 8.33 58.69
N LYS A 4 -42.23 8.08 58.93
CA LYS A 4 -41.13 8.61 58.09
C LYS A 4 -41.14 7.89 56.72
N LYS A 5 -41.47 8.63 55.66
CA LYS A 5 -41.25 8.25 54.27
C LYS A 5 -39.75 8.29 53.99
N PHE A 6 -39.14 7.13 53.74
CA PHE A 6 -37.83 7.02 53.15
C PHE A 6 -37.95 7.33 51.66
N SER A 7 -37.52 8.51 51.26
CA SER A 7 -37.26 8.85 49.84
C SER A 7 -35.99 8.16 49.43
N ILE A 8 -36.14 7.13 48.61
CA ILE A 8 -35.03 6.52 47.88
C ILE A 8 -34.67 7.49 46.76
N PHE A 9 -33.60 8.26 46.97
CA PHE A 9 -32.93 9.02 45.90
C PHE A 9 -32.29 8.02 44.99
N PHE A 10 -32.93 7.70 43.85
CA PHE A 10 -32.27 7.07 42.73
C PHE A 10 -31.26 8.08 42.17
N ILE A 11 -30.01 7.95 42.59
CA ILE A 11 -28.88 8.56 41.91
C ILE A 11 -28.74 7.79 40.62
N PHE A 12 -29.33 8.33 39.55
CA PHE A 12 -28.95 7.99 38.19
C PHE A 12 -27.47 8.39 38.04
N LEU A 13 -26.59 7.44 38.33
CA LEU A 13 -25.21 7.51 37.85
C LEU A 13 -25.31 7.40 36.31
N ILE A 14 -25.49 8.54 35.65
CA ILE A 14 -25.14 8.66 34.23
C ILE A 14 -23.65 8.44 34.21
N ILE A 15 -23.27 7.19 33.99
CA ILE A 15 -21.96 6.84 33.51
C ILE A 15 -21.89 7.47 32.10
N PHE A 16 -21.52 8.76 32.08
CA PHE A 16 -20.87 9.27 30.88
C PHE A 16 -19.69 8.33 30.68
N GLN A 17 -19.83 7.36 29.79
CA GLN A 17 -18.71 6.85 29.08
C GLN A 17 -18.13 8.06 28.32
N ASN A 18 -17.32 8.83 29.05
CA ASN A 18 -16.28 9.61 28.39
C ASN A 18 -15.42 8.57 27.68
N THR A 19 -15.77 8.22 26.47
CA THR A 19 -14.80 7.77 25.50
C THR A 19 -13.80 8.91 25.45
N ILE A 20 -12.70 8.77 26.20
CA ILE A 20 -11.56 9.66 26.10
C ILE A 20 -11.17 9.55 24.65
N GLU A 21 -11.55 10.52 23.85
CA GLU A 21 -11.16 10.58 22.44
C GLU A 21 -9.65 10.69 22.45
N ILE A 22 -9.01 9.65 21.95
CA ILE A 22 -7.53 9.59 21.93
C ILE A 22 -7.06 10.67 20.97
N ASP A 23 -6.33 11.65 21.49
CA ASP A 23 -5.53 12.54 20.65
C ASP A 23 -4.34 11.75 20.08
N TYR A 24 -4.56 11.15 18.91
CA TYR A 24 -3.56 10.32 18.25
C TYR A 24 -2.27 11.05 17.93
N GLN A 25 -2.31 12.36 17.71
CA GLN A 25 -1.14 13.18 17.40
C GLN A 25 -0.29 13.38 18.67
N ALA A 26 -0.89 13.79 19.75
CA ALA A 26 -0.22 13.95 21.03
C ALA A 26 0.32 12.61 21.56
N GLU A 27 -0.44 11.52 21.40
CA GLU A 27 0.01 10.21 21.87
C GLU A 27 1.15 9.66 21.00
N SER A 28 1.11 9.85 19.68
CA SER A 28 2.20 9.51 18.77
C SER A 28 3.49 10.22 19.17
N LEU A 29 3.42 11.53 19.46
CA LEU A 29 4.59 12.28 19.92
C LEU A 29 5.16 11.74 21.24
N ARG A 30 4.30 11.38 22.20
CA ARG A 30 4.72 10.75 23.47
C ARG A 30 5.44 9.42 23.24
N VAL A 31 4.91 8.58 22.34
CA VAL A 31 5.52 7.29 21.98
C VAL A 31 6.93 7.51 21.42
N HIS A 32 7.09 8.42 20.46
CA HIS A 32 8.40 8.73 19.88
C HIS A 32 9.40 9.26 20.92
N LEU A 33 8.96 10.16 21.80
CA LEU A 33 9.82 10.69 22.90
C LEU A 33 10.19 9.59 23.90
N ARG A 34 9.23 8.76 24.31
CA ARG A 34 9.43 7.70 25.30
C ARG A 34 10.42 6.64 24.85
N TYR A 35 10.27 6.18 23.61
CA TYR A 35 11.06 5.07 23.06
C TYR A 35 12.26 5.55 22.23
N LYS A 36 12.41 6.85 21.98
CA LYS A 36 13.46 7.44 21.13
C LYS A 36 13.47 6.85 19.72
N GLY A 37 12.29 6.78 19.12
CA GLY A 37 11.99 6.06 17.88
C GLY A 37 11.16 4.82 18.17
N LYS A 38 10.79 4.07 17.11
CA LYS A 38 9.89 2.91 17.21
C LYS A 38 10.57 1.59 16.86
N LEU A 39 11.84 1.63 16.48
CA LEU A 39 12.62 0.47 16.08
C LEU A 39 13.82 0.26 17.00
N GLU A 40 14.18 -0.99 17.19
CA GLU A 40 15.43 -1.39 17.85
C GLU A 40 16.03 -2.59 17.12
N VAL A 41 17.33 -2.78 17.29
CA VAL A 41 18.07 -3.96 16.82
C VAL A 41 18.27 -4.91 17.98
N ILE A 42 17.76 -6.13 17.86
CA ILE A 42 17.84 -7.17 18.88
C ILE A 42 18.71 -8.32 18.38
N SER A 43 19.64 -8.80 19.22
CA SER A 43 20.42 -9.99 18.92
C SER A 43 19.54 -11.25 18.94
N LYS A 44 19.69 -12.10 17.92
CA LYS A 44 19.06 -13.43 17.84
C LYS A 44 19.85 -14.50 18.61
N VAL A 45 21.11 -14.21 18.94
CA VAL A 45 21.98 -15.10 19.66
C VAL A 45 22.43 -14.43 20.96
N LYS A 46 22.64 -15.23 21.98
CA LYS A 46 23.19 -14.77 23.26
C LYS A 46 24.72 -14.83 23.21
N ILE A 47 25.38 -13.96 23.97
CA ILE A 47 26.83 -13.99 24.22
C ILE A 47 26.99 -13.90 25.72
N GLU A 48 27.14 -15.07 26.37
CA GLU A 48 27.23 -15.21 27.81
C GLU A 48 28.65 -15.64 28.25
N ASP A 49 29.40 -16.26 27.35
CA ASP A 49 30.75 -16.73 27.64
C ASP A 49 31.72 -16.54 26.44
N LYS A 50 32.95 -17.03 26.61
CA LYS A 50 34.02 -16.94 25.62
C LYS A 50 33.75 -17.80 24.39
N ASP A 51 33.07 -18.92 24.55
CA ASP A 51 32.77 -19.83 23.46
C ASP A 51 31.68 -19.23 22.58
N ASP A 52 30.61 -18.63 23.15
CA ASP A 52 29.59 -17.88 22.45
C ASP A 52 30.19 -16.74 21.62
N LEU A 53 31.11 -15.96 22.24
CA LEU A 53 31.80 -14.89 21.52
C LEU A 53 32.65 -15.44 20.38
N SER A 54 33.31 -16.56 20.54
CA SER A 54 34.17 -17.18 19.53
C SER A 54 33.34 -17.74 18.36
N ILE A 55 32.16 -18.25 18.63
CA ILE A 55 31.20 -18.71 17.62
C ILE A 55 30.57 -17.54 16.88
N ALA A 56 30.07 -16.53 17.62
CA ALA A 56 29.33 -15.42 17.03
C ALA A 56 30.22 -14.41 16.28
N TYR A 57 31.50 -14.30 16.66
CA TYR A 57 32.42 -13.34 16.07
C TYR A 57 33.75 -14.03 15.67
N THR A 58 34.84 -13.80 16.38
CA THR A 58 36.16 -14.30 15.99
C THR A 58 36.57 -15.48 16.88
N PRO A 59 36.96 -16.65 16.30
CA PRO A 59 37.28 -16.94 14.90
C PRO A 59 36.10 -17.50 14.07
N GLY A 60 34.99 -17.89 14.66
CA GLY A 60 33.88 -18.64 14.03
C GLY A 60 33.29 -17.98 12.79
N VAL A 61 33.16 -16.65 12.79
CA VAL A 61 32.57 -15.87 11.68
C VAL A 61 33.34 -16.02 10.36
N ALA A 62 34.61 -16.48 10.39
CA ALA A 62 35.38 -16.67 9.17
C ALA A 62 34.79 -17.75 8.25
N GLU A 63 34.13 -18.78 8.78
CA GLU A 63 33.56 -19.85 7.98
C GLU A 63 32.37 -19.39 7.08
N PRO A 64 31.33 -18.75 7.65
CA PRO A 64 30.27 -18.17 6.78
C PRO A 64 30.81 -17.13 5.80
N CYS A 65 31.77 -16.28 6.17
CA CYS A 65 32.39 -15.34 5.26
C CYS A 65 33.05 -16.03 4.06
N GLN A 66 33.83 -17.09 4.28
CA GLN A 66 34.47 -17.85 3.21
C GLN A 66 33.45 -18.56 2.30
N LYS A 67 32.35 -19.07 2.87
CA LYS A 67 31.28 -19.69 2.08
C LYS A 67 30.58 -18.67 1.19
N ILE A 68 30.31 -17.47 1.71
CA ILE A 68 29.67 -16.39 0.93
C ILE A 68 30.65 -15.85 -0.11
N ALA A 69 31.94 -15.72 0.19
CA ALA A 69 32.95 -15.28 -0.77
C ALA A 69 33.07 -16.21 -1.99
N LYS A 70 32.89 -17.53 -1.79
CA LYS A 70 32.87 -18.54 -2.85
C LYS A 70 31.55 -18.56 -3.62
N ASP A 71 30.45 -18.22 -2.97
CA ASP A 71 29.12 -18.29 -3.53
C ASP A 71 28.25 -17.20 -2.87
N LYS A 72 28.06 -16.07 -3.56
CA LYS A 72 27.34 -14.90 -3.05
C LYS A 72 25.90 -15.19 -2.68
N GLU A 73 25.26 -16.20 -3.31
CA GLU A 73 23.88 -16.59 -3.04
C GLU A 73 23.69 -17.10 -1.62
N LYS A 74 24.75 -17.60 -1.00
CA LYS A 74 24.73 -18.03 0.40
C LYS A 74 24.55 -16.89 1.41
N ALA A 75 24.70 -15.61 0.98
CA ALA A 75 24.36 -14.47 1.83
C ALA A 75 22.89 -14.48 2.24
N PHE A 76 21.99 -14.91 1.36
CA PHE A 76 20.56 -15.05 1.69
C PHE A 76 20.28 -16.08 2.78
N ARG A 77 21.15 -17.06 2.96
CA ARG A 77 21.00 -18.15 3.95
C ARG A 77 21.73 -17.86 5.26
N TYR A 78 22.88 -17.20 5.19
CA TYR A 78 23.77 -17.05 6.36
C TYR A 78 23.73 -15.66 6.97
N THR A 79 22.99 -14.71 6.39
CA THR A 79 22.88 -13.34 6.90
C THR A 79 21.42 -12.90 6.94
N ILE A 80 21.17 -11.70 7.48
CA ILE A 80 19.84 -11.06 7.50
C ILE A 80 19.29 -10.73 6.10
N LYS A 81 20.14 -10.79 5.06
CA LYS A 81 19.74 -10.48 3.68
C LYS A 81 18.50 -11.25 3.22
N GLY A 82 18.33 -12.49 3.66
CA GLY A 82 17.24 -13.36 3.22
C GLY A 82 15.84 -12.88 3.60
N HIS A 83 15.73 -12.03 4.62
CA HIS A 83 14.43 -11.59 5.17
C HIS A 83 14.37 -10.09 5.52
N THR A 84 15.26 -9.29 4.90
CA THR A 84 15.39 -7.86 5.21
C THR A 84 15.09 -7.01 3.99
N VAL A 85 14.34 -5.91 4.19
CA VAL A 85 13.98 -4.92 3.18
C VAL A 85 14.50 -3.54 3.57
N ALA A 86 15.07 -2.79 2.62
CA ALA A 86 15.31 -1.36 2.80
C ALA A 86 14.02 -0.58 2.46
N VAL A 87 13.58 0.30 3.36
CA VAL A 87 12.52 1.28 3.12
C VAL A 87 13.18 2.59 2.78
N VAL A 88 13.26 2.90 1.48
CA VAL A 88 14.03 4.03 0.95
C VAL A 88 13.11 5.20 0.62
N THR A 89 13.45 6.37 1.13
CA THR A 89 12.73 7.63 0.88
C THR A 89 13.69 8.81 0.72
N ASP A 90 13.23 9.85 0.02
CA ASP A 90 13.84 11.18 0.03
C ASP A 90 12.97 12.21 0.77
N GLY A 91 11.83 11.78 1.31
CA GLY A 91 10.87 12.58 2.06
C GLY A 91 10.16 13.66 1.23
N SER A 92 10.09 13.49 -0.09
CA SER A 92 9.57 14.53 -1.00
C SER A 92 8.07 14.43 -1.29
N SER A 93 7.40 13.36 -0.83
CA SER A 93 5.96 13.17 -1.05
C SER A 93 5.28 12.45 0.13
N VAL A 94 5.59 12.88 1.34
CA VAL A 94 5.05 12.28 2.57
C VAL A 94 3.56 12.55 2.67
N LEU A 95 2.78 11.50 2.91
CA LEU A 95 1.33 11.50 2.90
C LEU A 95 0.72 12.65 3.74
N GLY A 96 -0.02 13.53 3.07
CA GLY A 96 -0.70 14.67 3.71
C GLY A 96 0.21 15.83 4.12
N LEU A 97 1.54 15.67 4.09
CA LEU A 97 2.52 16.67 4.49
C LEU A 97 3.34 17.21 3.30
N GLY A 98 3.43 16.45 2.21
CA GLY A 98 4.18 16.84 1.03
C GLY A 98 5.69 16.67 1.18
N ASP A 99 6.45 17.64 0.68
CA ASP A 99 7.92 17.66 0.71
C ASP A 99 8.42 18.20 2.06
N ILE A 100 8.75 17.29 2.98
CA ILE A 100 9.22 17.64 4.33
C ILE A 100 10.67 17.26 4.60
N GLY A 101 11.32 16.60 3.62
CA GLY A 101 12.70 16.17 3.70
C GLY A 101 12.91 14.83 4.45
N PRO A 102 14.14 14.28 4.35
CA PRO A 102 14.44 12.93 4.79
C PRO A 102 14.35 12.73 6.31
N GLU A 103 14.84 13.69 7.13
CA GLU A 103 14.81 13.55 8.58
C GLU A 103 13.36 13.58 9.11
N ALA A 104 12.52 14.46 8.56
CA ALA A 104 11.13 14.58 8.97
C ALA A 104 10.28 13.40 8.48
N ALA A 105 10.71 12.68 7.42
CA ALA A 105 10.09 11.45 6.96
C ALA A 105 10.42 10.21 7.83
N MET A 106 11.50 10.25 8.63
CA MET A 106 11.96 9.11 9.45
C MET A 106 10.85 8.49 10.30
N PRO A 107 10.00 9.24 11.02
CA PRO A 107 8.91 8.64 11.81
C PRO A 107 7.92 7.81 10.97
N VAL A 108 7.67 8.20 9.72
CA VAL A 108 6.80 7.44 8.79
C VAL A 108 7.51 6.16 8.36
N MET A 109 8.79 6.23 8.02
CA MET A 109 9.60 5.08 7.59
C MET A 109 9.78 4.05 8.72
N GLU A 110 9.95 4.50 9.97
CA GLU A 110 9.90 3.63 11.14
C GLU A 110 8.53 2.95 11.27
N GLY A 111 7.44 3.69 11.08
CA GLY A 111 6.09 3.14 11.05
C GLY A 111 5.95 2.06 9.98
N LYS A 112 6.39 2.33 8.76
CA LYS A 112 6.38 1.36 7.66
C LYS A 112 7.16 0.10 8.04
N SER A 113 8.33 0.25 8.66
CA SER A 113 9.17 -0.87 9.08
C SER A 113 8.51 -1.75 10.15
N ILE A 114 7.81 -1.14 11.14
CA ILE A 114 7.02 -1.89 12.12
C ILE A 114 5.93 -2.72 11.42
N LEU A 115 5.22 -2.12 10.47
CA LEU A 115 4.14 -2.80 9.78
C LEU A 115 4.65 -3.97 8.92
N PHE A 116 5.82 -3.84 8.30
CA PHE A 116 6.51 -4.96 7.66
C PHE A 116 6.74 -6.11 8.64
N LYS A 117 7.23 -5.80 9.85
CA LYS A 117 7.53 -6.81 10.87
C LYS A 117 6.27 -7.46 11.41
N GLU A 118 5.31 -6.66 11.88
CA GLU A 118 4.12 -7.15 12.60
C GLU A 118 3.16 -7.94 11.69
N PHE A 119 3.02 -7.54 10.43
CA PHE A 119 2.07 -8.16 9.50
C PHE A 119 2.74 -9.15 8.53
N GLY A 120 3.98 -8.91 8.12
CA GLY A 120 4.69 -9.76 7.16
C GLY A 120 5.75 -10.66 7.76
N GLY A 121 6.21 -10.39 8.99
CA GLY A 121 7.39 -11.04 9.56
C GLY A 121 8.71 -10.59 8.90
N VAL A 122 8.67 -9.56 8.07
CA VAL A 122 9.82 -9.02 7.32
C VAL A 122 10.55 -8.00 8.17
N ASP A 123 11.86 -8.13 8.32
CA ASP A 123 12.70 -7.12 8.93
C ASP A 123 12.91 -5.97 7.94
N ALA A 124 12.59 -4.74 8.33
CA ALA A 124 12.72 -3.59 7.46
C ALA A 124 13.49 -2.45 8.13
N PHE A 125 14.34 -1.78 7.34
CA PHE A 125 15.17 -0.68 7.83
C PHE A 125 14.87 0.61 7.06
N PRO A 126 14.59 1.73 7.76
CA PRO A 126 14.44 3.04 7.15
C PRO A 126 15.78 3.54 6.61
N ILE A 127 15.78 3.96 5.35
CA ILE A 127 16.92 4.58 4.65
C ILE A 127 16.43 5.91 4.09
N CYS A 128 16.66 6.99 4.81
CA CYS A 128 16.27 8.33 4.41
C CYS A 128 17.45 9.03 3.74
N LEU A 129 17.29 9.45 2.48
CA LEU A 129 18.36 10.00 1.66
C LEU A 129 18.25 11.50 1.54
N ASP A 130 19.32 12.23 1.86
CA ASP A 130 19.41 13.68 1.69
C ASP A 130 19.79 14.04 0.25
N THR A 131 18.98 13.57 -0.70
CA THR A 131 19.08 13.94 -2.11
C THR A 131 17.76 13.68 -2.82
N LYS A 132 17.48 14.52 -3.83
CA LYS A 132 16.33 14.36 -4.75
C LYS A 132 16.76 14.02 -6.17
N ASP A 133 18.05 13.87 -6.40
CA ASP A 133 18.60 13.48 -7.70
C ASP A 133 18.35 11.98 -7.95
N PRO A 134 17.64 11.59 -9.03
CA PRO A 134 17.36 10.21 -9.34
C PRO A 134 18.63 9.34 -9.48
N GLU A 135 19.68 9.90 -10.08
CA GLU A 135 20.96 9.16 -10.29
C GLU A 135 21.64 8.87 -8.95
N GLU A 136 21.63 9.83 -8.01
CA GLU A 136 22.21 9.63 -6.68
C GLU A 136 21.40 8.62 -5.87
N ILE A 137 20.06 8.68 -5.94
CA ILE A 137 19.17 7.71 -5.27
C ILE A 137 19.44 6.30 -5.82
N ILE A 138 19.40 6.12 -7.16
CA ILE A 138 19.62 4.84 -7.81
C ILE A 138 21.00 4.28 -7.44
N LYS A 139 22.03 5.10 -7.53
CA LYS A 139 23.40 4.71 -7.20
C LYS A 139 23.54 4.29 -5.73
N THR A 140 22.94 5.04 -4.82
CA THR A 140 22.96 4.73 -3.38
C THR A 140 22.24 3.42 -3.09
N VAL A 141 21.04 3.22 -3.65
CA VAL A 141 20.29 1.97 -3.48
C VAL A 141 21.09 0.77 -4.00
N LYS A 142 21.78 0.91 -5.14
CA LYS A 142 22.65 -0.16 -5.68
C LYS A 142 23.81 -0.47 -4.74
N TYR A 143 24.37 0.53 -4.07
CA TYR A 143 25.49 0.31 -3.14
C TYR A 143 25.05 -0.40 -1.84
N ILE A 144 23.85 -0.15 -1.36
CA ILE A 144 23.33 -0.81 -0.15
C ILE A 144 22.64 -2.16 -0.42
N ALA A 145 22.26 -2.46 -1.67
CA ALA A 145 21.57 -3.68 -2.07
C ALA A 145 22.22 -4.99 -1.62
N PRO A 146 23.56 -5.10 -1.47
CA PRO A 146 24.18 -6.31 -0.93
C PRO A 146 23.64 -6.72 0.44
N THR A 147 23.16 -5.79 1.26
CA THR A 147 22.64 -6.06 2.62
C THR A 147 21.20 -6.58 2.60
N PHE A 148 20.41 -6.20 1.58
CA PHE A 148 18.96 -6.38 1.57
C PHE A 148 18.51 -7.46 0.59
N GLY A 149 17.43 -8.16 0.94
CA GLY A 149 16.74 -9.09 0.06
C GLY A 149 15.72 -8.43 -0.86
N GLY A 150 15.30 -7.20 -0.52
CA GLY A 150 14.38 -6.40 -1.34
C GLY A 150 14.45 -4.91 -1.02
N ILE A 151 13.91 -4.09 -1.90
CA ILE A 151 13.87 -2.62 -1.78
C ILE A 151 12.42 -2.16 -1.87
N ASN A 152 11.93 -1.50 -0.82
CA ASN A 152 10.69 -0.75 -0.84
C ASN A 152 11.00 0.74 -1.02
N LEU A 153 10.53 1.33 -2.10
CA LEU A 153 10.55 2.77 -2.30
C LEU A 153 9.30 3.38 -1.67
N GLU A 154 9.45 4.49 -0.95
CA GLU A 154 8.37 5.11 -0.19
C GLU A 154 8.45 6.63 -0.27
N ASP A 155 7.31 7.29 -0.41
CA ASP A 155 7.17 8.75 -0.33
C ASP A 155 8.11 9.54 -1.27
N ILE A 156 8.46 8.98 -2.43
CA ILE A 156 9.25 9.64 -3.48
C ILE A 156 8.30 10.27 -4.49
N SER A 157 8.46 11.57 -4.75
CA SER A 157 7.52 12.32 -5.58
C SER A 157 7.54 11.93 -7.05
N SER A 158 6.33 11.92 -7.66
CA SER A 158 6.15 11.84 -9.11
C SER A 158 6.66 13.15 -9.80
N PRO A 159 7.26 13.07 -11.02
CA PRO A 159 7.37 11.89 -11.87
C PRO A 159 8.63 11.04 -11.65
N ARG A 160 9.64 11.51 -10.87
CA ARG A 160 10.92 10.82 -10.75
C ARG A 160 10.84 9.43 -10.09
N CYS A 161 9.84 9.18 -9.24
CA CYS A 161 9.66 7.88 -8.62
C CYS A 161 9.50 6.74 -9.65
N PHE A 162 8.92 7.01 -10.80
CA PHE A 162 8.77 6.02 -11.88
C PHE A 162 10.11 5.63 -12.50
N GLU A 163 10.93 6.61 -12.83
CA GLU A 163 12.26 6.40 -13.39
C GLU A 163 13.16 5.65 -12.40
N ILE A 164 13.15 6.05 -11.13
CA ILE A 164 13.94 5.42 -10.08
C ILE A 164 13.54 3.94 -9.93
N GLU A 165 12.26 3.66 -9.84
CA GLU A 165 11.76 2.29 -9.70
C GLU A 165 12.10 1.44 -10.93
N GLU A 166 11.76 1.92 -12.14
CA GLU A 166 11.98 1.20 -13.40
C GLU A 166 13.45 0.81 -13.58
N ARG A 167 14.36 1.75 -13.37
CA ARG A 167 15.79 1.49 -13.46
C ARG A 167 16.31 0.55 -12.38
N LEU A 168 15.85 0.68 -11.14
CA LEU A 168 16.26 -0.25 -10.08
C LEU A 168 15.74 -1.67 -10.31
N ILE A 169 14.55 -1.84 -10.88
CA ILE A 169 14.02 -3.16 -11.30
C ILE A 169 14.90 -3.78 -12.40
N GLU A 170 15.43 -2.97 -13.30
CA GLU A 170 16.29 -3.46 -14.39
C GLU A 170 17.71 -3.75 -13.91
N GLU A 171 18.25 -2.93 -13.03
CA GLU A 171 19.65 -2.94 -12.64
C GLU A 171 19.96 -3.81 -11.40
N LEU A 172 18.93 -4.26 -10.64
CA LEU A 172 19.08 -5.11 -9.47
C LEU A 172 18.52 -6.53 -9.72
N ASN A 173 19.09 -7.51 -9.02
CA ASN A 173 18.62 -8.90 -9.04
C ASN A 173 17.89 -9.28 -7.74
N ILE A 174 17.22 -8.30 -7.14
CA ILE A 174 16.34 -8.43 -5.96
C ILE A 174 15.07 -7.62 -6.22
N PRO A 175 13.93 -7.98 -5.61
CA PRO A 175 12.67 -7.27 -5.83
C PRO A 175 12.75 -5.81 -5.40
N VAL A 176 12.29 -4.93 -6.29
CA VAL A 176 12.07 -3.50 -6.04
C VAL A 176 10.57 -3.22 -6.20
N PHE A 177 10.02 -2.41 -5.32
CA PHE A 177 8.58 -2.13 -5.29
C PHE A 177 8.33 -0.76 -4.66
N HIS A 178 7.55 0.08 -5.32
CA HIS A 178 7.14 1.37 -4.79
C HIS A 178 5.73 1.25 -4.20
N ASP A 179 5.60 1.28 -2.88
CA ASP A 179 4.33 0.98 -2.23
C ASP A 179 3.21 1.97 -2.55
N ASP A 180 3.50 3.27 -2.62
CA ASP A 180 2.50 4.29 -2.97
C ASP A 180 1.88 4.07 -4.36
N GLN A 181 2.62 3.45 -5.25
CA GLN A 181 2.10 3.06 -6.56
C GLN A 181 1.33 1.75 -6.45
N HIS A 182 2.02 0.70 -6.08
CA HIS A 182 1.57 -0.67 -6.28
C HIS A 182 0.76 -1.23 -5.12
N GLY A 183 1.08 -0.87 -3.87
CA GLY A 183 0.28 -1.27 -2.72
C GLY A 183 -1.16 -0.77 -2.84
N THR A 184 -1.32 0.52 -3.18
CA THR A 184 -2.63 1.12 -3.40
C THR A 184 -3.39 0.45 -4.55
N SER A 185 -2.72 0.18 -5.69
CA SER A 185 -3.39 -0.44 -6.84
C SER A 185 -3.89 -1.86 -6.54
N ILE A 186 -3.13 -2.65 -5.77
CA ILE A 186 -3.51 -4.01 -5.37
C ILE A 186 -4.76 -4.00 -4.49
N VAL A 187 -4.79 -3.16 -3.45
CA VAL A 187 -5.92 -3.13 -2.52
C VAL A 187 -7.19 -2.53 -3.16
N VAL A 188 -7.05 -1.54 -4.03
CA VAL A 188 -8.15 -1.00 -4.84
C VAL A 188 -8.73 -2.09 -5.74
N THR A 189 -7.87 -2.82 -6.45
CA THR A 189 -8.30 -3.91 -7.34
C THR A 189 -9.01 -5.02 -6.55
N ALA A 190 -8.48 -5.41 -5.38
CA ALA A 190 -9.13 -6.40 -4.52
C ALA A 190 -10.53 -5.97 -4.07
N GLY A 191 -10.69 -4.70 -3.66
CA GLY A 191 -11.99 -4.13 -3.30
C GLY A 191 -12.96 -4.14 -4.48
N ILE A 192 -12.52 -3.77 -5.68
CA ILE A 192 -13.35 -3.77 -6.89
C ILE A 192 -13.79 -5.19 -7.25
N ILE A 193 -12.91 -6.20 -7.22
CA ILE A 193 -13.26 -7.60 -7.48
C ILE A 193 -14.48 -8.03 -6.66
N ASN A 194 -14.51 -7.70 -5.39
CA ASN A 194 -15.61 -8.06 -4.51
C ASN A 194 -16.82 -7.13 -4.67
N ALA A 195 -16.61 -5.83 -4.89
CA ALA A 195 -17.69 -4.89 -5.16
C ALA A 195 -18.51 -5.29 -6.40
N LEU A 196 -17.85 -5.75 -7.46
CA LEU A 196 -18.49 -6.19 -8.68
C LEU A 196 -19.42 -7.41 -8.47
N LYS A 197 -19.07 -8.32 -7.57
CA LYS A 197 -19.96 -9.45 -7.22
C LYS A 197 -21.29 -8.97 -6.60
N ILE A 198 -21.25 -7.89 -5.80
CA ILE A 198 -22.43 -7.32 -5.15
C ILE A 198 -23.32 -6.62 -6.18
N VAL A 199 -22.75 -5.76 -7.02
CA VAL A 199 -23.50 -4.99 -8.03
C VAL A 199 -23.77 -5.81 -9.29
N LYS A 200 -23.23 -7.02 -9.42
CA LYS A 200 -23.40 -7.94 -10.56
C LYS A 200 -23.03 -7.32 -11.91
N LYS A 201 -21.94 -6.55 -11.92
CA LYS A 201 -21.37 -5.97 -13.15
C LYS A 201 -20.12 -6.75 -13.57
N GLU A 202 -19.85 -6.79 -14.87
CA GLU A 202 -18.67 -7.43 -15.43
C GLU A 202 -17.63 -6.40 -15.87
N TRP A 203 -16.35 -6.73 -15.79
CA TRP A 203 -15.24 -5.84 -16.13
C TRP A 203 -15.37 -5.21 -17.51
N LYS A 204 -15.73 -6.00 -18.52
CA LYS A 204 -15.84 -5.57 -19.93
C LYS A 204 -16.87 -4.47 -20.16
N ASP A 205 -17.81 -4.25 -19.23
CA ASP A 205 -18.89 -3.27 -19.36
C ASP A 205 -18.63 -2.00 -18.56
N LEU A 206 -17.54 -1.98 -17.75
CA LEU A 206 -17.28 -0.91 -16.79
C LEU A 206 -16.66 0.34 -17.42
N LYS A 207 -17.23 1.48 -17.09
CA LYS A 207 -16.61 2.80 -17.23
C LYS A 207 -16.06 3.23 -15.87
N ILE A 208 -14.76 3.40 -15.79
CA ILE A 208 -14.07 3.73 -14.55
C ILE A 208 -13.48 5.14 -14.66
N VAL A 209 -13.72 5.98 -13.67
CA VAL A 209 -13.09 7.29 -13.58
C VAL A 209 -12.10 7.31 -12.43
N VAL A 210 -10.85 7.67 -12.72
CA VAL A 210 -9.79 7.79 -11.73
C VAL A 210 -9.38 9.26 -11.59
N ALA A 211 -9.60 9.83 -10.42
CA ALA A 211 -9.20 11.21 -10.11
C ALA A 211 -7.83 11.23 -9.43
N GLY A 212 -6.82 11.74 -10.15
CA GLY A 212 -5.44 11.84 -9.70
C GLY A 212 -4.46 11.16 -10.66
N ALA A 213 -3.74 11.94 -11.46
CA ALA A 213 -2.74 11.46 -12.42
C ALA A 213 -1.32 11.43 -11.81
N GLY A 214 -1.22 11.12 -10.52
CA GLY A 214 0.03 10.93 -9.79
C GLY A 214 0.45 9.45 -9.74
N ALA A 215 1.38 9.13 -8.83
CA ALA A 215 1.94 7.78 -8.66
C ALA A 215 0.84 6.72 -8.45
N ALA A 216 -0.03 6.91 -7.46
CA ALA A 216 -1.11 5.97 -7.17
C ALA A 216 -2.10 5.82 -8.33
N GLY A 217 -2.61 6.94 -8.89
CA GLY A 217 -3.62 6.87 -9.94
C GLY A 217 -3.14 6.18 -11.21
N LEU A 218 -1.91 6.47 -11.65
CA LEU A 218 -1.32 5.81 -12.82
C LEU A 218 -1.11 4.31 -12.59
N SER A 219 -0.72 3.92 -11.37
CA SER A 219 -0.55 2.52 -11.02
C SER A 219 -1.88 1.78 -10.91
N VAL A 220 -2.91 2.41 -10.33
CA VAL A 220 -4.28 1.88 -10.30
C VAL A 220 -4.77 1.61 -11.71
N VAL A 221 -4.67 2.60 -12.62
CA VAL A 221 -5.08 2.44 -14.01
C VAL A 221 -4.33 1.30 -14.68
N ARG A 222 -2.98 1.24 -14.52
CA ARG A 222 -2.15 0.18 -15.11
C ARG A 222 -2.60 -1.21 -14.64
N LEU A 223 -2.87 -1.39 -13.35
CA LEU A 223 -3.27 -2.68 -12.82
C LEU A 223 -4.67 -3.08 -13.29
N LEU A 224 -5.63 -2.12 -13.29
CA LEU A 224 -7.00 -2.37 -13.73
C LEU A 224 -7.11 -2.73 -15.22
N LEU A 225 -6.21 -2.24 -16.07
CA LEU A 225 -6.18 -2.60 -17.50
C LEU A 225 -5.95 -4.10 -17.73
N ASN A 226 -5.35 -4.84 -16.78
CA ASN A 226 -5.23 -6.30 -16.86
C ASN A 226 -6.57 -7.05 -16.75
N PHE A 227 -7.64 -6.36 -16.35
CA PHE A 227 -9.00 -6.90 -16.27
C PHE A 227 -9.88 -6.50 -17.45
N GLU A 228 -9.33 -5.79 -18.43
CA GLU A 228 -9.98 -5.38 -19.68
C GLU A 228 -11.32 -4.64 -19.49
N PRO A 229 -11.38 -3.57 -18.67
CA PRO A 229 -12.61 -2.79 -18.53
C PRO A 229 -12.99 -2.13 -19.85
N TYR A 230 -14.29 -1.77 -20.02
CA TYR A 230 -14.75 -1.07 -21.23
C TYR A 230 -13.91 0.17 -21.48
N ASP A 231 -13.80 1.06 -20.51
CA ASP A 231 -12.92 2.23 -20.57
C ASP A 231 -12.51 2.71 -19.17
N ILE A 232 -11.34 3.35 -19.12
CA ILE A 232 -10.87 4.07 -17.93
C ILE A 232 -10.57 5.51 -18.34
N ILE A 233 -11.13 6.48 -17.62
CA ILE A 233 -10.83 7.90 -17.81
C ILE A 233 -10.05 8.41 -16.60
N LEU A 234 -8.80 8.78 -16.83
CA LEU A 234 -7.96 9.42 -15.81
C LEU A 234 -8.20 10.93 -15.82
N THR A 235 -8.20 11.56 -14.65
CA THR A 235 -8.31 13.04 -14.55
C THR A 235 -7.18 13.62 -13.72
N ASN A 236 -6.83 14.86 -13.99
CA ASN A 236 -5.96 15.68 -13.15
C ASN A 236 -6.64 17.02 -12.82
N ARG A 237 -5.93 17.93 -12.18
CA ARG A 237 -6.48 19.26 -11.80
C ARG A 237 -7.08 20.07 -12.96
N LYS A 238 -6.68 19.78 -14.21
CA LYS A 238 -7.15 20.47 -15.40
C LYS A 238 -8.27 19.71 -16.13
N GLY A 239 -8.74 18.59 -15.59
CA GLY A 239 -9.80 17.75 -16.15
C GLY A 239 -9.32 16.44 -16.76
N ALA A 240 -10.08 15.91 -17.70
CA ALA A 240 -9.85 14.61 -18.33
C ALA A 240 -8.50 14.52 -19.04
N VAL A 241 -7.84 13.38 -18.87
CA VAL A 241 -6.63 13.01 -19.61
C VAL A 241 -7.05 12.27 -20.88
N TYR A 242 -6.60 12.77 -22.04
CA TYR A 242 -6.89 12.18 -23.35
C TYR A 242 -5.70 12.30 -24.28
N GLU A 243 -5.63 11.44 -25.26
CA GLU A 243 -4.55 11.42 -26.26
C GLU A 243 -4.54 12.72 -27.08
N GLY A 244 -3.38 13.38 -27.15
CA GLY A 244 -3.22 14.65 -27.86
C GLY A 244 -3.37 15.90 -27.00
N ARG A 245 -3.73 15.78 -25.72
CA ARG A 245 -3.77 16.89 -24.78
C ARG A 245 -2.34 17.46 -24.55
N PRO A 246 -2.10 18.78 -24.81
CA PRO A 246 -0.73 19.30 -24.98
C PRO A 246 0.05 19.50 -23.69
N ASP A 247 -0.59 19.50 -22.53
CA ASP A 247 0.03 19.82 -21.23
C ASP A 247 0.38 18.59 -20.38
N LEU A 248 0.35 17.39 -20.96
CA LEU A 248 0.65 16.15 -20.27
C LEU A 248 2.15 15.92 -20.21
N ASN A 249 2.63 15.49 -19.02
CA ASN A 249 3.98 14.98 -18.92
C ASN A 249 4.10 13.64 -19.69
N PRO A 250 5.32 13.18 -20.04
CA PRO A 250 5.52 12.01 -20.87
C PRO A 250 4.86 10.71 -20.33
N ILE A 251 4.81 10.53 -19.02
CA ILE A 251 4.24 9.33 -18.39
C ILE A 251 2.72 9.34 -18.51
N VAL A 252 2.09 10.46 -18.20
CA VAL A 252 0.63 10.64 -18.34
C VAL A 252 0.22 10.59 -19.82
N ALA A 253 1.05 11.14 -20.72
CA ALA A 253 0.81 11.05 -22.16
C ALA A 253 0.86 9.61 -22.69
N LYS A 254 1.74 8.75 -22.15
CA LYS A 254 1.74 7.31 -22.48
C LYS A 254 0.42 6.66 -22.02
N MET A 255 -0.06 6.99 -20.81
CA MET A 255 -1.32 6.46 -20.28
C MET A 255 -2.53 6.92 -21.12
N ALA A 256 -2.54 8.18 -21.55
CA ALA A 256 -3.60 8.76 -22.38
C ALA A 256 -3.82 8.03 -23.72
N LYS A 257 -2.81 7.30 -24.24
CA LYS A 257 -2.93 6.51 -25.48
C LYS A 257 -3.73 5.22 -25.32
N ILE A 258 -3.83 4.71 -24.10
CA ILE A 258 -4.44 3.41 -23.79
C ILE A 258 -5.69 3.53 -22.90
N THR A 259 -6.10 4.75 -22.58
CA THR A 259 -7.26 5.09 -21.76
C THR A 259 -8.11 6.14 -22.47
N ASN A 260 -9.32 6.38 -21.96
CA ASN A 260 -10.24 7.38 -22.53
C ASN A 260 -10.41 7.19 -24.04
N LYS A 261 -10.92 6.01 -24.42
CA LYS A 261 -11.07 5.57 -25.83
C LYS A 261 -11.83 6.55 -26.70
N GLU A 262 -12.83 7.22 -26.09
CA GLU A 262 -13.68 8.22 -26.78
C GLU A 262 -13.05 9.63 -26.79
N LYS A 263 -11.86 9.79 -26.21
CA LYS A 263 -11.16 11.08 -26.05
C LYS A 263 -12.06 12.15 -25.41
N LYS A 264 -12.86 11.75 -24.41
CA LYS A 264 -13.72 12.67 -23.67
C LYS A 264 -12.88 13.78 -23.04
N GLU A 265 -13.29 15.00 -23.28
CA GLU A 265 -12.75 16.20 -22.65
C GLU A 265 -13.68 16.66 -21.52
N GLY A 266 -13.25 17.65 -20.75
CA GLY A 266 -14.06 18.27 -19.71
C GLY A 266 -13.51 18.07 -18.29
N THR A 267 -14.32 18.48 -17.33
CA THR A 267 -14.02 18.41 -15.89
C THR A 267 -14.24 16.99 -15.34
N LEU A 268 -13.88 16.77 -14.09
CA LEU A 268 -14.20 15.53 -13.36
C LEU A 268 -15.73 15.27 -13.38
N ALA A 269 -16.55 16.32 -13.22
CA ALA A 269 -18.00 16.18 -13.24
C ALA A 269 -18.52 15.67 -14.59
N ASP A 270 -17.96 16.17 -15.71
CA ASP A 270 -18.38 15.80 -17.06
C ASP A 270 -18.07 14.33 -17.36
N VAL A 271 -16.94 13.80 -16.88
CA VAL A 271 -16.56 12.41 -17.16
C VAL A 271 -17.18 11.40 -16.19
N LEU A 272 -17.68 11.85 -15.03
CA LEU A 272 -18.45 11.01 -14.11
C LEU A 272 -19.83 10.64 -14.64
N VAL A 273 -20.37 11.41 -15.59
CA VAL A 273 -21.65 11.07 -16.23
C VAL A 273 -21.58 9.70 -16.91
N GLY A 274 -22.37 8.75 -16.40
CA GLY A 274 -22.44 7.39 -16.91
C GLY A 274 -21.22 6.53 -16.54
N ALA A 275 -20.45 6.89 -15.51
CA ALA A 275 -19.41 6.05 -14.95
C ALA A 275 -20.01 5.02 -13.96
N ASP A 276 -19.41 3.83 -13.88
CA ASP A 276 -19.79 2.77 -12.94
C ASP A 276 -18.98 2.84 -11.66
N ILE A 277 -17.71 3.23 -11.77
CA ILE A 277 -16.75 3.28 -10.66
C ILE A 277 -16.05 4.63 -10.65
N PHE A 278 -16.01 5.25 -9.48
CA PHE A 278 -15.15 6.39 -9.18
C PHE A 278 -14.04 5.95 -8.23
N ILE A 279 -12.79 6.31 -8.55
CA ILE A 279 -11.62 6.09 -7.70
C ILE A 279 -10.90 7.41 -7.52
N GLY A 280 -10.92 7.95 -6.29
CA GLY A 280 -10.22 9.16 -5.90
C GLY A 280 -8.89 8.84 -5.23
N VAL A 281 -7.79 9.36 -5.76
CA VAL A 281 -6.43 9.28 -5.20
C VAL A 281 -5.73 10.64 -5.36
N SER A 282 -6.43 11.72 -5.06
CA SER A 282 -5.92 13.07 -5.34
C SER A 282 -6.07 14.02 -4.18
N GLY A 283 -7.27 14.50 -3.85
CA GLY A 283 -7.43 15.51 -2.81
C GLY A 283 -8.84 15.64 -2.28
N ALA A 284 -8.95 16.35 -1.17
CA ALA A 284 -10.17 16.48 -0.40
C ALA A 284 -11.31 17.18 -1.17
N ASN A 285 -12.56 16.73 -0.93
CA ASN A 285 -13.79 17.42 -1.32
C ASN A 285 -13.91 17.79 -2.81
N LEU A 286 -13.46 16.90 -3.70
CA LEU A 286 -13.51 17.10 -5.15
C LEU A 286 -14.83 16.64 -5.78
N VAL A 287 -15.57 15.77 -5.11
CA VAL A 287 -16.79 15.15 -5.61
C VAL A 287 -17.97 15.52 -4.72
N THR A 288 -19.12 15.73 -5.32
CA THR A 288 -20.38 16.06 -4.64
C THR A 288 -21.40 14.94 -4.84
N SER A 289 -22.44 14.89 -3.99
CA SER A 289 -23.58 13.97 -4.17
C SER A 289 -24.23 14.10 -5.55
N LYS A 290 -24.35 15.33 -6.07
CA LYS A 290 -24.89 15.58 -7.42
C LYS A 290 -24.07 14.96 -8.54
N MET A 291 -22.74 14.90 -8.38
CA MET A 291 -21.89 14.23 -9.36
C MET A 291 -22.08 12.71 -9.30
N ILE A 292 -22.27 12.13 -8.11
CA ILE A 292 -22.57 10.71 -7.97
C ILE A 292 -23.93 10.35 -8.58
N GLU A 293 -24.96 11.21 -8.43
CA GLU A 293 -26.28 11.03 -9.05
C GLU A 293 -26.23 10.89 -10.58
N THR A 294 -25.17 11.39 -11.24
CA THR A 294 -25.00 11.27 -12.70
C THR A 294 -24.32 9.98 -13.17
N MET A 295 -23.82 9.19 -12.22
CA MET A 295 -23.20 7.88 -12.52
C MET A 295 -24.26 6.85 -12.91
N ASN A 296 -23.82 5.71 -13.42
CA ASN A 296 -24.71 4.59 -13.73
C ASN A 296 -25.36 4.02 -12.45
N GLU A 297 -26.38 3.17 -12.62
CA GLU A 297 -27.03 2.44 -11.53
C GLU A 297 -26.00 1.67 -10.69
N ASP A 298 -26.23 1.60 -9.34
CA ASP A 298 -25.34 0.95 -8.38
C ASP A 298 -23.86 1.40 -8.46
N PRO A 299 -23.59 2.71 -8.37
CA PRO A 299 -22.22 3.21 -8.49
C PRO A 299 -21.32 2.77 -7.31
N ILE A 300 -20.06 2.48 -7.64
CA ILE A 300 -19.01 2.16 -6.68
C ILE A 300 -18.10 3.37 -6.50
N VAL A 301 -17.90 3.83 -5.27
CA VAL A 301 -17.15 5.05 -4.95
C VAL A 301 -16.02 4.74 -3.98
N PHE A 302 -14.78 4.82 -4.46
CA PHE A 302 -13.56 4.70 -3.64
C PHE A 302 -12.92 6.08 -3.52
N ALA A 303 -13.09 6.73 -2.36
CA ALA A 303 -12.56 8.06 -2.06
C ALA A 303 -11.40 7.94 -1.08
N LEU A 304 -10.16 7.90 -1.59
CA LEU A 304 -9.00 7.40 -0.84
C LEU A 304 -8.05 8.51 -0.36
N ALA A 305 -8.32 9.78 -0.65
CA ALA A 305 -7.51 10.88 -0.15
C ALA A 305 -7.52 10.93 1.39
N ASN A 306 -6.37 11.23 1.97
CA ASN A 306 -6.17 11.36 3.42
C ASN A 306 -5.62 12.77 3.75
N PRO A 307 -6.01 13.37 4.89
CA PRO A 307 -6.94 12.85 5.91
C PRO A 307 -8.43 13.03 5.56
N ILE A 308 -8.75 13.82 4.55
CA ILE A 308 -10.13 14.10 4.10
C ILE A 308 -10.30 13.49 2.71
N PRO A 309 -11.31 12.60 2.52
CA PRO A 309 -11.56 11.97 1.23
C PRO A 309 -12.11 12.96 0.17
N GLU A 310 -12.10 12.55 -1.09
CA GLU A 310 -12.68 13.31 -2.20
C GLU A 310 -14.18 13.59 -2.04
N ILE A 311 -14.87 12.69 -1.35
CA ILE A 311 -16.27 12.83 -0.91
C ILE A 311 -16.46 12.04 0.38
N MET A 312 -17.18 12.59 1.34
CA MET A 312 -17.52 11.87 2.57
C MET A 312 -18.53 10.76 2.28
N PRO A 313 -18.45 9.60 2.96
CA PRO A 313 -19.33 8.46 2.72
C PRO A 313 -20.82 8.81 2.74
N GLU A 314 -21.26 9.64 3.71
CA GLU A 314 -22.65 10.06 3.82
C GLU A 314 -23.13 10.82 2.59
N GLU A 315 -22.27 11.69 2.03
CA GLU A 315 -22.60 12.46 0.83
C GLU A 315 -22.57 11.56 -0.43
N ALA A 316 -21.68 10.55 -0.48
CA ALA A 316 -21.68 9.58 -1.56
C ALA A 316 -22.95 8.73 -1.56
N PHE A 317 -23.40 8.25 -0.39
CA PHE A 317 -24.68 7.53 -0.25
C PHE A 317 -25.87 8.39 -0.60
N LYS A 318 -25.89 9.68 -0.27
CA LYS A 318 -26.93 10.63 -0.71
C LYS A 318 -27.02 10.71 -2.24
N GLY A 319 -25.89 10.67 -2.92
CA GLY A 319 -25.80 10.65 -4.38
C GLY A 319 -26.18 9.30 -5.01
N GLY A 320 -26.53 8.30 -4.22
CA GLY A 320 -26.96 6.98 -4.70
C GLY A 320 -25.83 5.95 -4.81
N ALA A 321 -24.63 6.22 -4.25
CA ALA A 321 -23.55 5.23 -4.23
C ALA A 321 -24.03 3.93 -3.56
N ARG A 322 -23.82 2.80 -4.23
CA ARG A 322 -24.14 1.47 -3.69
C ARG A 322 -23.07 0.98 -2.72
N ILE A 323 -21.81 1.20 -3.06
CA ILE A 323 -20.65 0.79 -2.28
C ILE A 323 -19.72 1.98 -2.14
N VAL A 324 -19.30 2.25 -0.90
CA VAL A 324 -18.33 3.29 -0.60
C VAL A 324 -17.15 2.68 0.17
N ALA A 325 -15.95 3.05 -0.25
CA ALA A 325 -14.70 2.72 0.45
C ALA A 325 -13.84 3.97 0.61
N THR A 326 -13.05 4.01 1.68
CA THR A 326 -12.13 5.13 1.97
C THR A 326 -10.77 4.64 2.43
N GLY A 327 -9.77 5.53 2.49
CA GLY A 327 -8.48 5.24 3.13
C GLY A 327 -8.53 5.27 4.66
N ARG A 328 -9.64 5.72 5.26
CA ARG A 328 -9.77 5.97 6.71
C ARG A 328 -10.22 4.71 7.45
N SER A 329 -9.71 4.55 8.67
CA SER A 329 -10.01 3.40 9.54
C SER A 329 -11.34 3.52 10.30
N ASP A 330 -11.93 4.71 10.34
CA ASP A 330 -13.18 4.99 11.02
C ASP A 330 -14.44 4.72 10.16
N PHE A 331 -14.25 4.30 8.90
CA PHE A 331 -15.32 3.91 7.99
C PHE A 331 -15.19 2.44 7.55
N PRO A 332 -16.30 1.79 7.17
CA PRO A 332 -16.27 0.48 6.52
C PRO A 332 -15.42 0.48 5.23
N ASN A 333 -14.95 -0.70 4.82
CA ASN A 333 -14.20 -0.87 3.58
C ASN A 333 -12.92 -0.01 3.53
N GLN A 334 -12.10 -0.06 4.57
CA GLN A 334 -10.84 0.65 4.59
C GLN A 334 -9.89 0.10 3.51
N ILE A 335 -9.63 0.88 2.47
CA ILE A 335 -8.63 0.60 1.45
C ILE A 335 -7.28 1.12 1.94
N ASN A 336 -6.42 0.19 2.37
CA ASN A 336 -5.13 0.53 2.95
C ASN A 336 -4.05 -0.40 2.38
N ASN A 337 -2.96 0.17 1.85
CA ASN A 337 -1.83 -0.56 1.27
C ASN A 337 -1.16 -1.54 2.25
N LEU A 338 -1.33 -1.34 3.58
CA LEU A 338 -0.90 -2.28 4.61
C LEU A 338 -1.42 -3.71 4.36
N LEU A 339 -2.58 -3.86 3.74
CA LEU A 339 -3.12 -5.18 3.40
C LEU A 339 -2.26 -5.92 2.36
N ALA A 340 -1.46 -5.20 1.56
CA ALA A 340 -0.74 -5.77 0.41
C ALA A 340 0.77 -5.94 0.64
N TYR A 341 1.50 -4.83 0.89
CA TYR A 341 2.96 -4.84 0.77
C TYR A 341 3.70 -5.82 1.69
N PRO A 342 3.25 -6.09 2.95
CA PRO A 342 3.95 -7.06 3.78
C PRO A 342 3.91 -8.47 3.18
N GLY A 343 2.76 -8.86 2.62
CA GLY A 343 2.57 -10.13 1.93
C GLY A 343 3.34 -10.23 0.61
N ILE A 344 3.37 -9.14 -0.15
CA ILE A 344 4.13 -9.06 -1.41
C ILE A 344 5.61 -9.34 -1.17
N PHE A 345 6.24 -8.61 -0.24
CA PHE A 345 7.66 -8.81 0.06
C PHE A 345 7.92 -10.16 0.72
N ARG A 346 7.07 -10.60 1.63
CA ARG A 346 7.20 -11.94 2.21
C ARG A 346 7.23 -13.02 1.12
N GLY A 347 6.28 -13.01 0.19
CA GLY A 347 6.21 -13.98 -0.91
C GLY A 347 7.42 -13.89 -1.85
N ALA A 348 7.82 -12.69 -2.24
CA ALA A 348 8.98 -12.48 -3.08
C ALA A 348 10.30 -12.94 -2.43
N LEU A 349 10.48 -12.68 -1.13
CA LEU A 349 11.65 -13.10 -0.36
C LEU A 349 11.70 -14.61 -0.14
N MET A 350 10.55 -15.25 0.15
CA MET A 350 10.48 -16.71 0.37
C MET A 350 11.08 -17.50 -0.78
N VAL A 351 10.70 -17.17 -2.00
CA VAL A 351 11.19 -17.85 -3.20
C VAL A 351 12.37 -17.12 -3.85
N ARG A 352 12.85 -16.03 -3.22
CA ARG A 352 13.92 -15.19 -3.75
C ARG A 352 13.62 -14.74 -5.19
N SER A 353 12.45 -14.14 -5.37
CA SER A 353 12.07 -13.57 -6.66
C SER A 353 13.01 -12.44 -7.04
N THR A 354 13.39 -12.40 -8.32
CA THR A 354 14.24 -11.33 -8.85
C THR A 354 13.50 -10.02 -9.07
N LYS A 355 12.18 -10.10 -9.28
CA LYS A 355 11.31 -8.95 -9.59
C LYS A 355 9.91 -9.16 -9.00
N ILE A 356 9.15 -8.07 -8.86
CA ILE A 356 7.69 -8.10 -8.62
C ILE A 356 7.03 -7.54 -9.88
N VAL A 357 6.35 -8.43 -10.64
CA VAL A 357 5.70 -8.09 -11.92
C VAL A 357 4.19 -7.94 -11.76
N ASP A 358 3.50 -7.41 -12.79
CA ASP A 358 2.07 -7.12 -12.70
C ASP A 358 1.22 -8.39 -12.48
N ASP A 359 1.60 -9.53 -13.04
CA ASP A 359 0.91 -10.81 -12.79
C ASP A 359 0.92 -11.19 -11.29
N MET A 360 2.02 -10.93 -10.58
CA MET A 360 2.12 -11.13 -9.13
C MET A 360 1.21 -10.18 -8.36
N LYS A 361 1.07 -8.93 -8.81
CA LYS A 361 0.19 -7.93 -8.22
C LYS A 361 -1.29 -8.28 -8.45
N VAL A 362 -1.64 -8.76 -9.65
CA VAL A 362 -2.98 -9.28 -9.97
C VAL A 362 -3.32 -10.49 -9.10
N ALA A 363 -2.41 -11.44 -8.95
CA ALA A 363 -2.59 -12.61 -8.09
C ALA A 363 -2.78 -12.19 -6.62
N ALA A 364 -1.97 -11.26 -6.13
CA ALA A 364 -2.10 -10.68 -4.79
C ALA A 364 -3.47 -10.03 -4.57
N ALA A 365 -3.97 -9.25 -5.53
CA ALA A 365 -5.30 -8.64 -5.45
C ALA A 365 -6.42 -9.69 -5.42
N LYS A 366 -6.32 -10.74 -6.24
CA LYS A 366 -7.27 -11.87 -6.23
C LYS A 366 -7.22 -12.65 -4.92
N GLY A 367 -6.02 -12.94 -4.42
CA GLY A 367 -5.82 -13.61 -3.13
C GLY A 367 -6.40 -12.81 -1.97
N LEU A 368 -6.14 -11.49 -1.93
CA LEU A 368 -6.71 -10.61 -0.91
C LEU A 368 -8.25 -10.58 -0.97
N ALA A 369 -8.83 -10.45 -2.17
CA ALA A 369 -10.27 -10.46 -2.36
C ALA A 369 -10.93 -11.78 -1.89
N SER A 370 -10.27 -12.92 -2.10
CA SER A 370 -10.78 -14.25 -1.72
C SER A 370 -10.96 -14.46 -0.22
N LEU A 371 -10.31 -13.63 0.61
CA LEU A 371 -10.43 -13.71 2.07
C LEU A 371 -11.79 -13.28 2.60
N VAL A 372 -12.56 -12.52 1.82
CA VAL A 372 -13.97 -12.24 2.10
C VAL A 372 -14.79 -13.27 1.36
N SER A 373 -15.37 -14.20 2.11
CA SER A 373 -16.20 -15.26 1.51
C SER A 373 -17.50 -14.68 0.92
N ASP A 374 -18.09 -15.33 -0.09
CA ASP A 374 -19.33 -14.86 -0.69
C ASP A 374 -20.52 -14.82 0.30
N ARG A 375 -20.42 -15.52 1.45
CA ARG A 375 -21.41 -15.49 2.52
C ARG A 375 -21.29 -14.25 3.41
N GLU A 376 -20.09 -13.72 3.56
CA GLU A 376 -19.78 -12.55 4.38
C GLU A 376 -19.86 -11.26 3.56
N LEU A 377 -19.72 -11.39 2.24
CA LEU A 377 -19.66 -10.28 1.30
C LEU A 377 -20.94 -9.43 1.34
N ASN A 378 -20.77 -8.15 1.59
CA ASN A 378 -21.85 -7.15 1.60
C ASN A 378 -21.27 -5.74 1.38
N GLU A 379 -22.14 -4.73 1.24
CA GLU A 379 -21.75 -3.35 0.93
C GLU A 379 -20.77 -2.72 1.93
N LYS A 380 -20.68 -3.25 3.15
CA LYS A 380 -19.80 -2.77 4.23
C LYS A 380 -18.58 -3.67 4.45
N LEU A 381 -18.47 -4.76 3.70
CA LEU A 381 -17.37 -5.71 3.82
C LEU A 381 -16.99 -6.26 2.42
N ILE A 382 -16.23 -5.47 1.65
CA ILE A 382 -15.68 -5.86 0.35
C ILE A 382 -14.19 -6.20 0.42
N ILE A 383 -13.53 -5.89 1.52
CA ILE A 383 -12.10 -6.11 1.73
C ILE A 383 -11.88 -6.55 3.18
N PRO A 384 -10.90 -7.41 3.49
CA PRO A 384 -10.61 -7.82 4.86
C PRO A 384 -10.22 -6.63 5.74
N ASN A 385 -10.40 -6.79 7.05
CA ASN A 385 -9.87 -5.82 8.02
C ASN A 385 -8.33 -5.83 8.00
N VAL A 386 -7.71 -4.67 8.21
CA VAL A 386 -6.24 -4.51 8.21
C VAL A 386 -5.52 -5.38 9.25
N PHE A 387 -6.19 -5.79 10.33
CA PHE A 387 -5.67 -6.70 11.35
C PHE A 387 -5.87 -8.18 11.04
N ASP A 388 -6.44 -8.53 9.88
CA ASP A 388 -6.58 -9.93 9.47
C ASP A 388 -5.22 -10.52 9.10
N LYS A 389 -4.67 -11.33 9.99
CA LYS A 389 -3.34 -11.96 9.83
C LYS A 389 -3.24 -12.93 8.65
N ARG A 390 -4.38 -13.30 8.05
CA ARG A 390 -4.40 -14.16 6.85
C ARG A 390 -3.92 -13.41 5.61
N CYS A 391 -4.09 -12.07 5.56
CA CYS A 391 -3.79 -11.25 4.37
C CYS A 391 -2.36 -11.47 3.87
N ALA A 392 -1.37 -11.25 4.74
CA ALA A 392 0.03 -11.38 4.32
C ALA A 392 0.40 -12.82 3.90
N LYS A 393 -0.21 -13.83 4.54
CA LYS A 393 0.04 -15.24 4.21
C LYS A 393 -0.50 -15.58 2.82
N VAL A 394 -1.77 -15.26 2.55
CA VAL A 394 -2.41 -15.56 1.26
C VAL A 394 -1.72 -14.81 0.12
N ILE A 395 -1.42 -13.53 0.31
CA ILE A 395 -0.68 -12.76 -0.70
C ILE A 395 0.71 -13.35 -0.93
N ALA A 396 1.42 -13.75 0.13
CA ALA A 396 2.75 -14.34 -0.02
C ALA A 396 2.71 -15.65 -0.84
N GLU A 397 1.69 -16.48 -0.61
CA GLU A 397 1.48 -17.72 -1.36
C GLU A 397 1.21 -17.45 -2.83
N GLU A 398 0.27 -16.55 -3.15
CA GLU A 398 -0.06 -16.17 -4.53
C GLU A 398 1.14 -15.57 -5.27
N VAL A 399 1.87 -14.66 -4.63
CA VAL A 399 3.08 -14.04 -5.17
C VAL A 399 4.17 -15.07 -5.45
N SER A 400 4.40 -16.00 -4.52
CA SER A 400 5.39 -17.07 -4.69
C SER A 400 5.05 -17.99 -5.84
N ASN A 401 3.78 -18.41 -5.94
CA ASN A 401 3.31 -19.30 -7.01
C ASN A 401 3.51 -18.65 -8.39
N VAL A 402 3.17 -17.38 -8.55
CA VAL A 402 3.35 -16.66 -9.81
C VAL A 402 4.84 -16.45 -10.11
N ALA A 403 5.66 -16.08 -9.12
CA ALA A 403 7.10 -15.94 -9.31
C ALA A 403 7.73 -17.24 -9.82
N GLU A 404 7.33 -18.39 -9.30
CA GLU A 404 7.80 -19.71 -9.75
C GLU A 404 7.33 -20.02 -11.16
N SER A 405 6.05 -19.80 -11.46
CA SER A 405 5.48 -20.09 -12.78
C SER A 405 6.12 -19.29 -13.90
N LEU A 406 6.58 -18.08 -13.59
CA LEU A 406 7.26 -17.18 -14.53
C LEU A 406 8.79 -17.37 -14.56
N GLY A 407 9.35 -18.29 -13.76
CA GLY A 407 10.81 -18.51 -13.68
C GLY A 407 11.58 -17.37 -13.03
N LEU A 408 10.91 -16.54 -12.22
CA LEU A 408 11.51 -15.42 -11.49
C LEU A 408 12.07 -15.84 -10.13
N ALA A 409 11.70 -17.02 -9.63
CA ALA A 409 12.14 -17.57 -8.36
C ALA A 409 13.53 -18.19 -8.45
N GLN A 410 14.45 -17.76 -7.59
CA GLN A 410 15.80 -18.34 -7.46
C GLN A 410 15.86 -19.48 -6.42
N ASN A 411 14.82 -19.60 -5.59
CA ASN A 411 14.66 -20.68 -4.62
C ASN A 411 13.24 -21.26 -4.69
N PRO A 412 12.88 -21.88 -5.83
CA PRO A 412 11.53 -22.40 -6.05
C PRO A 412 11.21 -23.53 -5.05
N GLY A 413 9.92 -23.65 -4.69
CA GLY A 413 9.44 -24.66 -3.74
C GLY A 413 9.66 -24.31 -2.26
N ASN A 414 10.40 -23.25 -1.95
CA ASN A 414 10.55 -22.80 -0.57
C ASN A 414 9.26 -22.13 -0.07
N ARG A 415 8.75 -22.61 1.06
CA ARG A 415 7.58 -22.05 1.76
C ARG A 415 7.89 -21.73 3.23
N GLU A 416 9.15 -21.92 3.64
CA GLU A 416 9.59 -21.59 4.99
C GLU A 416 9.84 -20.08 5.11
N TRP A 417 9.39 -19.55 6.27
CA TRP A 417 9.54 -18.14 6.61
C TRP A 417 9.94 -17.97 8.07
#